data_70d2ef6a4e20d2042710651590dbb1dd
#
_entry.id   70d2ef6a4e20d2042710651590dbb1dd
#
_cell.length_a   1.000
_cell.length_b   1.000
_cell.length_c   1.000
_cell.angle_alpha   90.00
_cell.angle_beta   90.00
_cell.angle_gamma   90.00
#
_symmetry.space_group_name_H-M   'P 1'
#
loop_
_entity.id
_entity.type
_entity.pdbx_description
1 polymer ?
#
loop_
_entity_poly.entity_id
_entity_poly.type
_entity_poly.pdbx_seq_one_letter_code
_entity_poly.pdbx_strand_id
1 'polypeptide(L)'
;YGIIQARAMPVYLDSVFNPEYGIFSPPKMAQIKQLIEENTDAKLIVLTGCTYDGLLTDLKQVVNLAHEHGIKVFIDEAWFAYSLFHPALRDYSAIAAGADYITHSAHKVVSAFSQASFIHVNDPDFDKDFFKEVFAIHTSTSPKYQLIASLDVCRQQLEMEGYKILNELLSNVAELKSQMAKFKRLKILSPSDFANMFSHFESDNIGHDPLKILIDVSALDYSNQEIHRFLMDEVGLEIEKFTHSTILVLLTLGGMRSKIVRLYNALKRLDDGAVNLRKRKNKRPLPADIPP
;
A
#
# COMPACT_ATOMS: atom_id res chain seq x y z
N TYR A 1 15.55 6.52 13.39
CA TYR A 1 16.50 5.95 14.36
C TYR A 1 17.58 5.09 13.67
N GLY A 2 17.26 4.17 12.77
CA GLY A 2 18.23 3.31 12.08
C GLY A 2 19.37 4.08 11.40
N ILE A 3 19.07 5.14 10.69
CA ILE A 3 20.07 6.01 10.05
C ILE A 3 21.05 6.58 11.07
N ILE A 4 20.55 7.06 12.22
CA ILE A 4 21.39 7.62 13.30
C ILE A 4 22.27 6.54 13.93
N GLN A 5 21.71 5.36 14.21
CA GLN A 5 22.45 4.25 14.81
C GLN A 5 23.52 3.70 13.88
N ALA A 6 23.21 3.61 12.59
CA ALA A 6 24.17 3.22 11.55
C ALA A 6 25.20 4.32 11.23
N ARG A 7 25.05 5.53 11.78
CA ARG A 7 25.87 6.72 11.45
C ARG A 7 25.90 6.97 9.92
N ALA A 8 24.80 6.66 9.25
CA ALA A 8 24.70 6.82 7.81
C ALA A 8 24.31 8.26 7.43
N MET A 9 24.79 8.70 6.28
CA MET A 9 24.37 9.96 5.67
C MET A 9 23.21 9.66 4.71
N PRO A 10 21.98 10.14 4.98
CA PRO A 10 20.85 9.90 4.11
C PRO A 10 20.85 10.82 2.89
N VAL A 11 20.54 10.23 1.75
CA VAL A 11 20.14 10.95 0.53
C VAL A 11 18.66 10.64 0.30
N TYR A 12 17.83 11.68 0.17
CA TYR A 12 16.38 11.48 0.11
C TYR A 12 15.89 11.40 -1.34
N LEU A 13 14.94 10.49 -1.54
CA LEU A 13 14.14 10.33 -2.76
C LEU A 13 12.79 10.98 -2.55
N ASP A 14 12.37 11.84 -3.46
CA ASP A 14 11.09 12.54 -3.38
C ASP A 14 10.00 11.74 -4.09
N SER A 15 8.91 11.46 -3.37
CA SER A 15 7.68 10.97 -3.96
C SER A 15 6.92 12.11 -4.64
N VAL A 16 6.19 11.82 -5.72
CA VAL A 16 5.39 12.83 -6.40
C VAL A 16 4.01 12.92 -5.76
N PHE A 17 3.66 14.09 -5.26
CA PHE A 17 2.36 14.35 -4.62
C PHE A 17 1.36 14.93 -5.62
N ASN A 18 0.15 14.37 -5.64
CA ASN A 18 -1.00 14.94 -6.35
C ASN A 18 -1.90 15.69 -5.35
N PRO A 19 -1.95 17.04 -5.39
CA PRO A 19 -2.70 17.83 -4.41
C PRO A 19 -4.23 17.73 -4.60
N GLU A 20 -4.70 17.44 -5.81
CA GLU A 20 -6.14 17.35 -6.10
C GLU A 20 -6.78 16.14 -5.40
N TYR A 21 -6.06 15.02 -5.37
CA TYR A 21 -6.55 13.77 -4.76
C TYR A 21 -5.93 13.49 -3.39
N GLY A 22 -4.86 14.20 -3.01
CA GLY A 22 -4.17 14.01 -1.74
C GLY A 22 -3.44 12.66 -1.65
N ILE A 23 -2.88 12.19 -2.77
CA ILE A 23 -2.20 10.90 -2.87
C ILE A 23 -0.76 11.06 -3.40
N PHE A 24 0.09 10.09 -3.08
CA PHE A 24 1.48 10.04 -3.51
C PHE A 24 1.71 8.89 -4.50
N SER A 25 2.53 9.15 -5.52
CA SER A 25 3.12 8.09 -6.34
C SER A 25 4.48 7.68 -5.79
N PRO A 26 5.01 6.52 -6.23
CA PRO A 26 6.43 6.20 -6.06
C PRO A 26 7.35 7.30 -6.61
N PRO A 27 8.61 7.38 -6.17
CA PRO A 27 9.64 8.22 -6.79
C PRO A 27 9.80 7.90 -8.27
N LYS A 28 10.18 8.89 -9.06
CA LYS A 28 10.47 8.69 -10.49
C LYS A 28 11.72 7.82 -10.68
N MET A 29 11.64 6.86 -11.59
CA MET A 29 12.78 5.99 -11.92
C MET A 29 14.00 6.78 -12.39
N ALA A 30 13.79 7.86 -13.13
CA ALA A 30 14.86 8.77 -13.54
C ALA A 30 15.60 9.40 -12.35
N GLN A 31 14.89 9.76 -11.27
CA GLN A 31 15.49 10.29 -10.05
C GLN A 31 16.26 9.21 -9.29
N ILE A 32 15.71 7.99 -9.20
CA ILE A 32 16.40 6.85 -8.58
C ILE A 32 17.74 6.62 -9.29
N LYS A 33 17.71 6.56 -10.63
CA LYS A 33 18.91 6.37 -11.45
C LYS A 33 19.93 7.48 -11.23
N GLN A 34 19.51 8.74 -11.30
CA GLN A 34 20.37 9.88 -11.07
C GLN A 34 21.07 9.82 -9.71
N LEU A 35 20.31 9.54 -8.63
CA LEU A 35 20.88 9.48 -7.28
C LEU A 35 21.84 8.31 -7.08
N ILE A 36 21.61 7.19 -7.72
CA ILE A 36 22.56 6.06 -7.73
C ILE A 36 23.87 6.46 -8.41
N GLU A 37 23.79 7.12 -9.57
CA GLU A 37 24.96 7.57 -10.33
C GLU A 37 25.77 8.67 -9.59
N GLU A 38 25.08 9.55 -8.86
CA GLU A 38 25.68 10.63 -8.08
C GLU A 38 26.27 10.18 -6.74
N ASN A 39 25.81 9.02 -6.19
CA ASN A 39 26.20 8.51 -4.86
C ASN A 39 26.76 7.10 -4.95
N THR A 40 27.90 6.95 -5.65
CA THR A 40 28.51 5.64 -5.93
C THR A 40 29.06 4.92 -4.69
N ASP A 41 29.15 5.59 -3.55
CA ASP A 41 29.55 5.03 -2.26
C ASP A 41 28.35 4.58 -1.40
N ALA A 42 27.12 4.81 -1.87
CA ALA A 42 25.90 4.34 -1.21
C ALA A 42 25.95 2.82 -1.00
N LYS A 43 25.44 2.36 0.15
CA LYS A 43 25.44 0.94 0.52
C LYS A 43 24.05 0.32 0.48
N LEU A 44 23.02 1.14 0.64
CA LEU A 44 21.67 0.67 0.79
C LEU A 44 20.68 1.68 0.20
N ILE A 45 19.74 1.19 -0.57
CA ILE A 45 18.53 1.90 -0.95
C ILE A 45 17.38 1.38 -0.08
N VAL A 46 16.59 2.29 0.49
CA VAL A 46 15.37 1.95 1.24
C VAL A 46 14.17 2.56 0.51
N LEU A 47 13.23 1.72 0.09
CA LEU A 47 12.02 2.14 -0.61
C LEU A 47 10.78 1.46 -0.04
N THR A 48 9.63 2.10 -0.23
CA THR A 48 8.31 1.48 -0.05
C THR A 48 7.88 0.83 -1.37
N GLY A 49 7.61 -0.46 -1.36
CA GLY A 49 7.20 -1.21 -2.55
C GLY A 49 5.78 -0.89 -3.01
N CYS A 50 4.89 -0.66 -2.05
CA CYS A 50 3.49 -0.28 -2.28
C CYS A 50 3.16 0.96 -1.47
N THR A 51 2.79 2.07 -2.11
CA THR A 51 2.36 3.28 -1.40
C THR A 51 1.11 2.99 -0.57
N TYR A 52 0.83 3.86 0.41
CA TYR A 52 -0.37 3.71 1.24
C TYR A 52 -1.65 3.66 0.39
N ASP A 53 -1.67 4.42 -0.70
CA ASP A 53 -2.80 4.51 -1.64
C ASP A 53 -2.84 3.38 -2.68
N GLY A 54 -1.85 2.49 -2.67
CA GLY A 54 -1.83 1.28 -3.50
C GLY A 54 -1.05 1.39 -4.81
N LEU A 55 -0.31 2.46 -5.03
CA LEU A 55 0.57 2.53 -6.20
C LEU A 55 1.84 1.71 -5.97
N LEU A 56 2.19 0.88 -6.95
CA LEU A 56 3.24 -0.12 -6.87
C LEU A 56 4.46 0.33 -7.68
N THR A 57 5.64 0.24 -7.07
CA THR A 57 6.92 0.48 -7.74
C THR A 57 7.32 -0.71 -8.59
N ASP A 58 7.90 -0.49 -9.79
CA ASP A 58 8.61 -1.55 -10.52
C ASP A 58 9.92 -1.88 -9.79
N LEU A 59 9.79 -2.75 -8.79
CA LEU A 59 10.90 -3.13 -7.93
C LEU A 59 12.00 -3.91 -8.67
N LYS A 60 11.63 -4.65 -9.71
CA LYS A 60 12.62 -5.41 -10.49
C LYS A 60 13.60 -4.48 -11.18
N GLN A 61 13.11 -3.37 -11.73
CA GLN A 61 13.97 -2.37 -12.35
C GLN A 61 14.88 -1.70 -11.32
N VAL A 62 14.34 -1.35 -10.14
CA VAL A 62 15.12 -0.75 -9.04
C VAL A 62 16.21 -1.70 -8.54
N VAL A 63 15.86 -2.95 -8.25
CA VAL A 63 16.79 -3.96 -7.73
C VAL A 63 17.93 -4.21 -8.72
N ASN A 64 17.62 -4.41 -10.00
CA ASN A 64 18.63 -4.62 -11.02
C ASN A 64 19.61 -3.43 -11.09
N LEU A 65 19.06 -2.21 -11.15
CA LEU A 65 19.89 -1.00 -11.22
C LEU A 65 20.79 -0.83 -9.98
N ALA A 66 20.25 -1.07 -8.78
CA ALA A 66 21.03 -0.98 -7.54
C ALA A 66 22.13 -2.04 -7.50
N HIS A 67 21.83 -3.28 -7.86
CA HIS A 67 22.80 -4.39 -7.86
C HIS A 67 23.92 -4.20 -8.90
N GLU A 68 23.64 -3.60 -10.07
CA GLU A 68 24.67 -3.20 -11.05
C GLU A 68 25.72 -2.24 -10.45
N HIS A 69 25.33 -1.47 -9.44
CA HIS A 69 26.22 -0.53 -8.72
C HIS A 69 26.68 -1.07 -7.35
N GLY A 70 26.44 -2.35 -7.03
CA GLY A 70 26.84 -2.97 -5.77
C GLY A 70 26.09 -2.43 -4.54
N ILE A 71 24.91 -1.88 -4.72
CA ILE A 71 24.07 -1.29 -3.67
C ILE A 71 22.99 -2.31 -3.28
N LYS A 72 22.84 -2.58 -1.99
CA LYS A 72 21.79 -3.46 -1.45
C LYS A 72 20.43 -2.73 -1.45
N VAL A 73 19.34 -3.51 -1.50
CA VAL A 73 17.98 -2.96 -1.57
C VAL A 73 17.14 -3.49 -0.41
N PHE A 74 16.61 -2.57 0.39
CA PHE A 74 15.63 -2.84 1.44
C PHE A 74 14.25 -2.31 1.01
N ILE A 75 13.25 -3.18 1.02
CA ILE A 75 11.88 -2.80 0.65
C ILE A 75 10.95 -2.92 1.84
N ASP A 76 10.28 -1.82 2.17
CA ASP A 76 9.12 -1.83 3.05
C ASP A 76 7.87 -2.23 2.23
N GLU A 77 7.43 -3.46 2.44
CA GLU A 77 6.24 -4.04 1.83
C GLU A 77 5.16 -4.34 2.89
N ALA A 78 5.12 -3.51 3.94
CA ALA A 78 4.23 -3.70 5.08
C ALA A 78 2.75 -3.84 4.70
N TRP A 79 2.32 -3.24 3.60
CA TRP A 79 0.94 -3.23 3.13
C TRP A 79 0.69 -4.12 1.91
N PHE A 80 1.64 -4.99 1.53
CA PHE A 80 1.54 -5.81 0.32
C PHE A 80 2.04 -7.24 0.52
N ALA A 81 1.98 -7.75 1.77
CA ALA A 81 2.53 -9.06 2.18
C ALA A 81 1.92 -10.28 1.46
N TYR A 82 0.82 -10.12 0.74
CA TYR A 82 0.17 -11.17 -0.06
C TYR A 82 0.64 -11.21 -1.51
N SER A 83 1.47 -10.30 -1.95
CA SER A 83 1.86 -10.08 -3.35
C SER A 83 2.36 -11.34 -4.06
N LEU A 84 3.17 -12.15 -3.38
CA LEU A 84 3.79 -13.35 -3.96
C LEU A 84 2.77 -14.46 -4.31
N PHE A 85 1.61 -14.46 -3.67
CA PHE A 85 0.66 -15.59 -3.71
C PHE A 85 -0.37 -15.51 -4.84
N HIS A 86 -0.31 -14.47 -5.69
CA HIS A 86 -1.16 -14.38 -6.87
C HIS A 86 -0.40 -13.85 -8.09
N PRO A 87 -0.53 -14.49 -9.29
CA PRO A 87 0.22 -14.10 -10.49
C PRO A 87 0.06 -12.63 -10.89
N ALA A 88 -1.14 -12.07 -10.77
CA ALA A 88 -1.41 -10.66 -11.12
C ALA A 88 -0.71 -9.64 -10.20
N LEU A 89 -0.18 -10.06 -9.05
CA LEU A 89 0.48 -9.20 -8.06
C LEU A 89 1.97 -9.50 -7.96
N ARG A 90 2.37 -10.72 -8.34
CA ARG A 90 3.70 -11.26 -8.12
C ARG A 90 4.82 -10.43 -8.76
N ASP A 91 4.56 -9.87 -9.94
CA ASP A 91 5.57 -9.09 -10.68
C ASP A 91 5.97 -7.80 -9.94
N TYR A 92 5.14 -7.32 -8.99
CA TYR A 92 5.42 -6.20 -8.12
C TYR A 92 5.93 -6.61 -6.72
N SER A 93 6.07 -7.90 -6.44
CA SER A 93 6.56 -8.39 -5.15
C SER A 93 8.06 -8.12 -4.99
N ALA A 94 8.44 -7.57 -3.84
CA ALA A 94 9.84 -7.36 -3.50
C ALA A 94 10.64 -8.67 -3.44
N ILE A 95 9.99 -9.76 -2.99
CA ILE A 95 10.60 -11.10 -2.97
C ILE A 95 10.87 -11.57 -4.40
N ALA A 96 9.90 -11.45 -5.30
CA ALA A 96 10.05 -11.86 -6.70
C ALA A 96 11.04 -10.97 -7.47
N ALA A 97 11.15 -9.70 -7.10
CA ALA A 97 12.13 -8.77 -7.65
C ALA A 97 13.57 -9.06 -7.21
N GLY A 98 13.77 -9.85 -6.15
CA GLY A 98 15.09 -10.21 -5.64
C GLY A 98 15.71 -9.15 -4.72
N ALA A 99 14.90 -8.34 -4.03
CA ALA A 99 15.40 -7.40 -3.03
C ALA A 99 16.16 -8.13 -1.92
N ASP A 100 17.18 -7.49 -1.35
CA ASP A 100 18.07 -8.11 -0.34
C ASP A 100 17.37 -8.26 1.00
N TYR A 101 16.57 -7.26 1.37
CA TYR A 101 15.84 -7.22 2.63
C TYR A 101 14.41 -6.74 2.40
N ILE A 102 13.43 -7.44 2.96
CA ILE A 102 12.02 -7.08 2.82
C ILE A 102 11.31 -7.19 4.16
N THR A 103 10.47 -6.21 4.49
CA THR A 103 9.61 -6.28 5.67
C THR A 103 8.14 -6.39 5.28
N HIS A 104 7.44 -7.35 5.91
CA HIS A 104 6.00 -7.54 5.80
C HIS A 104 5.34 -7.37 7.16
N SER A 105 4.40 -6.44 7.30
CA SER A 105 3.52 -6.38 8.47
C SER A 105 2.38 -7.39 8.29
N ALA A 106 2.62 -8.63 8.70
CA ALA A 106 1.67 -9.73 8.51
C ALA A 106 0.30 -9.46 9.18
N HIS A 107 0.28 -8.67 10.24
CA HIS A 107 -0.94 -8.28 10.96
C HIS A 107 -1.81 -7.25 10.23
N LYS A 108 -1.32 -6.57 9.17
CA LYS A 108 -2.09 -5.53 8.48
C LYS A 108 -3.00 -6.09 7.40
N VAL A 109 -2.49 -6.99 6.58
CA VAL A 109 -3.17 -7.42 5.35
C VAL A 109 -3.37 -8.92 5.23
N VAL A 110 -2.66 -9.70 6.06
CA VAL A 110 -2.82 -11.17 6.15
C VAL A 110 -3.23 -11.58 7.56
N SER A 111 -3.39 -12.86 7.86
CA SER A 111 -4.13 -13.34 9.03
C SER A 111 -3.32 -13.47 10.33
N ALA A 112 -2.16 -12.81 10.45
CA ALA A 112 -1.39 -12.85 11.69
C ALA A 112 -1.95 -11.91 12.77
N PHE A 113 -1.63 -12.20 14.04
CA PHE A 113 -2.02 -11.34 15.16
C PHE A 113 -1.33 -9.98 15.12
N SER A 114 -1.95 -8.97 15.72
CA SER A 114 -1.39 -7.61 15.83
C SER A 114 0.05 -7.63 16.36
N GLN A 115 0.91 -6.80 15.81
CA GLN A 115 2.35 -6.70 16.04
C GLN A 115 3.22 -7.79 15.36
N ALA A 116 2.61 -8.83 14.78
CA ALA A 116 3.35 -9.87 14.08
C ALA A 116 3.82 -9.40 12.69
N SER A 117 5.08 -9.59 12.37
CA SER A 117 5.68 -9.21 11.08
C SER A 117 6.77 -10.19 10.67
N PHE A 118 7.09 -10.20 9.36
CA PHE A 118 8.21 -10.94 8.80
C PHE A 118 9.30 -9.97 8.33
N ILE A 119 10.55 -10.42 8.47
CA ILE A 119 11.66 -9.91 7.67
C ILE A 119 12.15 -11.05 6.78
N HIS A 120 12.29 -10.79 5.50
CA HIS A 120 12.88 -11.72 4.54
C HIS A 120 14.26 -11.22 4.19
N VAL A 121 15.21 -12.15 4.11
CA VAL A 121 16.60 -11.87 3.79
C VAL A 121 17.00 -12.72 2.60
N ASN A 122 17.46 -12.08 1.54
CA ASN A 122 17.94 -12.68 0.30
C ASN A 122 19.39 -12.22 -0.01
N ASP A 123 20.05 -11.63 0.98
CA ASP A 123 21.42 -11.15 0.86
C ASP A 123 22.42 -12.34 1.06
N PRO A 124 23.24 -12.69 0.06
CA PRO A 124 24.23 -13.78 0.20
C PRO A 124 25.33 -13.45 1.22
N ASP A 125 25.58 -12.17 1.50
CA ASP A 125 26.59 -11.71 2.44
C ASP A 125 26.02 -11.52 3.85
N PHE A 126 24.79 -11.97 4.12
CA PHE A 126 24.09 -11.77 5.38
C PHE A 126 24.79 -12.43 6.57
N ASP A 127 25.29 -11.62 7.50
CA ASP A 127 25.83 -12.09 8.78
C ASP A 127 24.71 -12.32 9.78
N LYS A 128 24.33 -13.60 9.92
CA LYS A 128 23.23 -14.00 10.80
C LYS A 128 23.55 -13.77 12.29
N ASP A 129 24.80 -13.93 12.70
CA ASP A 129 25.15 -13.80 14.12
C ASP A 129 25.23 -12.34 14.52
N PHE A 130 25.84 -11.50 13.69
CA PHE A 130 25.77 -10.04 13.88
C PHE A 130 24.32 -9.52 13.89
N PHE A 131 23.49 -9.99 12.96
CA PHE A 131 22.07 -9.61 12.93
C PHE A 131 21.35 -9.97 14.24
N LYS A 132 21.59 -11.17 14.79
CA LYS A 132 20.99 -11.59 16.06
C LYS A 132 21.37 -10.67 17.23
N GLU A 133 22.63 -10.25 17.29
CA GLU A 133 23.08 -9.31 18.33
C GLU A 133 22.39 -7.96 18.21
N VAL A 134 22.36 -7.39 17.00
CA VAL A 134 21.65 -6.12 16.73
C VAL A 134 20.15 -6.25 16.99
N PHE A 135 19.55 -7.35 16.56
CA PHE A 135 18.13 -7.63 16.81
C PHE A 135 17.81 -7.73 18.30
N ALA A 136 18.66 -8.38 19.08
CA ALA A 136 18.47 -8.52 20.53
C ALA A 136 18.49 -7.16 21.27
N ILE A 137 19.23 -6.17 20.77
CA ILE A 137 19.24 -4.81 21.32
C ILE A 137 17.89 -4.11 21.16
N HIS A 138 17.16 -4.43 20.08
CA HIS A 138 15.92 -3.75 19.70
C HIS A 138 14.65 -4.53 20.05
N THR A 139 14.77 -5.76 20.54
CA THR A 139 13.63 -6.63 20.81
C THR A 139 13.58 -7.09 22.27
N SER A 140 12.40 -7.58 22.66
CA SER A 140 12.24 -8.20 23.98
C SER A 140 12.95 -9.56 24.03
N THR A 141 13.56 -9.87 25.18
CA THR A 141 14.12 -11.21 25.47
C THR A 141 13.04 -12.26 25.75
N SER A 142 11.77 -11.85 25.89
CA SER A 142 10.63 -12.71 26.19
C SER A 142 9.67 -12.77 25.00
N PRO A 143 9.92 -13.67 24.02
CA PRO A 143 9.07 -13.76 22.84
C PRO A 143 7.67 -14.24 23.23
N LYS A 144 6.64 -13.63 22.60
CA LYS A 144 5.26 -14.09 22.75
C LYS A 144 5.00 -15.22 21.75
N TYR A 145 4.98 -16.45 22.24
CA TYR A 145 4.79 -17.63 21.40
C TYR A 145 3.48 -17.61 20.60
N GLN A 146 2.43 -16.97 21.10
CA GLN A 146 1.17 -16.78 20.37
C GLN A 146 1.37 -15.97 19.07
N LEU A 147 2.22 -14.95 19.10
CA LEU A 147 2.54 -14.17 17.91
C LEU A 147 3.33 -15.00 16.90
N ILE A 148 4.33 -15.77 17.37
CA ILE A 148 5.13 -16.66 16.53
C ILE A 148 4.22 -17.73 15.91
N ALA A 149 3.37 -18.36 16.69
CA ALA A 149 2.40 -19.35 16.19
C ALA A 149 1.45 -18.75 15.16
N SER A 150 0.97 -17.51 15.38
CA SER A 150 0.09 -16.83 14.41
C SER A 150 0.79 -16.56 13.07
N LEU A 151 2.11 -16.27 13.09
CA LEU A 151 2.89 -16.11 11.87
C LEU A 151 2.99 -17.42 11.09
N ASP A 152 3.23 -18.55 11.77
CA ASP A 152 3.34 -19.86 11.10
C ASP A 152 1.99 -20.31 10.51
N VAL A 153 0.90 -20.13 11.26
CA VAL A 153 -0.46 -20.39 10.75
C VAL A 153 -0.80 -19.51 9.55
N CYS A 154 -0.43 -18.22 9.62
CA CYS A 154 -0.62 -17.28 8.52
C CYS A 154 0.17 -17.73 7.27
N ARG A 155 1.44 -18.10 7.43
CA ARG A 155 2.28 -18.62 6.36
C ARG A 155 1.66 -19.88 5.73
N GLN A 156 1.22 -20.82 6.55
CA GLN A 156 0.55 -22.04 6.09
C GLN A 156 -0.73 -21.73 5.32
N GLN A 157 -1.56 -20.83 5.81
CA GLN A 157 -2.78 -20.41 5.12
C GLN A 157 -2.47 -19.82 3.75
N LEU A 158 -1.47 -18.93 3.66
CA LEU A 158 -1.06 -18.33 2.40
C LEU A 158 -0.54 -19.37 1.41
N GLU A 159 0.25 -20.34 1.88
CA GLU A 159 0.79 -21.42 1.05
C GLU A 159 -0.32 -22.31 0.49
N MET A 160 -1.30 -22.69 1.32
CA MET A 160 -2.35 -23.64 0.94
C MET A 160 -3.53 -22.99 0.22
N GLU A 161 -3.93 -21.79 0.61
CA GLU A 161 -5.17 -21.15 0.20
C GLU A 161 -4.99 -19.75 -0.41
N GLY A 162 -3.79 -19.17 -0.32
CA GLY A 162 -3.54 -17.76 -0.68
C GLY A 162 -3.98 -17.42 -2.09
N TYR A 163 -3.63 -18.25 -3.08
CA TYR A 163 -4.08 -18.06 -4.45
C TYR A 163 -5.61 -18.05 -4.58
N LYS A 164 -6.29 -19.03 -3.96
CA LYS A 164 -7.76 -19.14 -4.03
C LYS A 164 -8.45 -17.94 -3.42
N ILE A 165 -8.01 -17.55 -2.22
CA ILE A 165 -8.58 -16.39 -1.50
C ILE A 165 -8.37 -15.10 -2.30
N LEU A 166 -7.16 -14.86 -2.78
CA LEU A 166 -6.84 -13.66 -3.56
C LEU A 166 -7.60 -13.62 -4.89
N ASN A 167 -7.70 -14.75 -5.60
CA ASN A 167 -8.45 -14.84 -6.84
C ASN A 167 -9.94 -14.51 -6.64
N GLU A 168 -10.54 -15.00 -5.55
CA GLU A 168 -11.92 -14.67 -5.18
C GLU A 168 -12.07 -13.18 -4.83
N LEU A 169 -11.15 -12.61 -4.05
CA LEU A 169 -11.16 -11.18 -3.72
C LEU A 169 -11.03 -10.30 -4.97
N LEU A 170 -10.10 -10.61 -5.85
CA LEU A 170 -9.90 -9.88 -7.11
C LEU A 170 -11.13 -9.94 -8.01
N SER A 171 -11.78 -11.12 -8.09
CA SER A 171 -13.04 -11.28 -8.82
C SER A 171 -14.17 -10.42 -8.22
N ASN A 172 -14.31 -10.40 -6.90
CA ASN A 172 -15.29 -9.58 -6.20
C ASN A 172 -15.03 -8.07 -6.39
N VAL A 173 -13.77 -7.66 -6.43
CA VAL A 173 -13.38 -6.26 -6.75
C VAL A 173 -13.73 -5.91 -8.19
N ALA A 174 -13.48 -6.80 -9.15
CA ALA A 174 -13.85 -6.59 -10.55
C ALA A 174 -15.36 -6.44 -10.70
N GLU A 175 -16.16 -7.25 -10.00
CA GLU A 175 -17.61 -7.13 -9.97
C GLU A 175 -18.05 -5.78 -9.39
N LEU A 176 -17.47 -5.37 -8.23
CA LEU A 176 -17.74 -4.07 -7.61
C LEU A 176 -17.44 -2.91 -8.57
N LYS A 177 -16.27 -2.91 -9.23
CA LYS A 177 -15.88 -1.89 -10.22
C LYS A 177 -16.89 -1.81 -11.38
N SER A 178 -17.31 -2.97 -11.92
CA SER A 178 -18.31 -3.03 -12.99
C SER A 178 -19.67 -2.47 -12.56
N GLN A 179 -20.11 -2.76 -11.34
CA GLN A 179 -21.37 -2.24 -10.80
C GLN A 179 -21.30 -0.73 -10.55
N MET A 180 -20.18 -0.23 -10.02
CA MET A 180 -19.97 1.19 -9.73
C MET A 180 -19.71 2.04 -10.98
N ALA A 181 -19.40 1.43 -12.13
CA ALA A 181 -19.28 2.15 -13.40
C ALA A 181 -20.56 2.92 -13.81
N LYS A 182 -21.70 2.57 -13.21
CA LYS A 182 -23.00 3.25 -13.42
C LYS A 182 -23.27 4.42 -12.47
N PHE A 183 -22.38 4.64 -11.49
CA PHE A 183 -22.54 5.73 -10.53
C PHE A 183 -22.28 7.07 -11.20
N LYS A 184 -22.95 8.12 -10.70
CA LYS A 184 -22.89 9.46 -11.29
C LYS A 184 -21.98 10.41 -10.55
N ARG A 185 -21.81 10.21 -9.24
CA ARG A 185 -21.08 11.10 -8.34
C ARG A 185 -19.88 10.46 -7.65
N LEU A 186 -19.81 9.13 -7.67
CA LEU A 186 -18.70 8.36 -7.13
C LEU A 186 -17.98 7.63 -8.26
N LYS A 187 -16.66 7.64 -8.22
CA LYS A 187 -15.83 6.94 -9.21
C LYS A 187 -14.71 6.18 -8.51
N ILE A 188 -14.55 4.89 -8.82
CA ILE A 188 -13.33 4.18 -8.46
C ILE A 188 -12.21 4.64 -9.40
N LEU A 189 -11.10 5.09 -8.82
CA LEU A 189 -9.93 5.47 -9.60
C LEU A 189 -9.32 4.26 -10.29
N SER A 190 -8.96 4.43 -11.54
CA SER A 190 -8.44 3.40 -12.45
C SER A 190 -6.99 3.71 -12.85
N PRO A 191 -6.25 2.77 -13.45
CA PRO A 191 -4.92 3.03 -13.98
C PRO A 191 -4.86 4.23 -14.93
N SER A 192 -5.88 4.46 -15.76
CA SER A 192 -5.95 5.64 -16.64
C SER A 192 -6.09 6.95 -15.86
N ASP A 193 -6.75 6.94 -14.70
CA ASP A 193 -6.81 8.12 -13.84
C ASP A 193 -5.43 8.41 -13.23
N PHE A 194 -4.71 7.39 -12.79
CA PHE A 194 -3.35 7.56 -12.26
C PHE A 194 -2.36 8.02 -13.34
N ALA A 195 -2.50 7.53 -14.59
CA ALA A 195 -1.69 8.00 -15.70
C ALA A 195 -1.92 9.50 -16.01
N ASN A 196 -3.15 9.97 -15.83
CA ASN A 196 -3.47 11.41 -15.96
C ASN A 196 -2.94 12.24 -14.77
N MET A 197 -2.86 11.66 -13.57
CA MET A 197 -2.36 12.33 -12.37
C MET A 197 -0.84 12.41 -12.32
N PHE A 198 -0.15 11.40 -12.82
CA PHE A 198 1.29 11.20 -12.70
C PHE A 198 1.90 10.91 -14.07
N SER A 199 2.58 11.90 -14.63
CA SER A 199 3.17 11.82 -15.99
C SER A 199 4.17 10.67 -16.20
N HIS A 200 4.72 10.11 -15.11
CA HIS A 200 5.65 9.00 -15.13
C HIS A 200 4.99 7.64 -14.85
N PHE A 201 3.66 7.59 -14.71
CA PHE A 201 2.94 6.36 -14.33
C PHE A 201 3.20 5.22 -15.31
N GLU A 202 3.07 5.48 -16.61
CA GLU A 202 3.27 4.46 -17.65
C GLU A 202 4.75 4.22 -17.94
N SER A 203 5.57 5.30 -18.03
CA SER A 203 6.99 5.18 -18.36
C SER A 203 7.79 4.42 -17.29
N ASP A 204 7.40 4.54 -16.03
CA ASP A 204 8.06 3.89 -14.90
C ASP A 204 7.36 2.57 -14.50
N ASN A 205 6.42 2.09 -15.35
CA ASN A 205 5.67 0.84 -15.15
C ASN A 205 5.04 0.75 -13.74
N ILE A 206 4.47 1.87 -13.26
CA ILE A 206 3.81 1.92 -11.95
C ILE A 206 2.52 1.11 -12.00
N GLY A 207 2.39 0.15 -11.08
CA GLY A 207 1.18 -0.65 -10.93
C GLY A 207 0.20 -0.05 -9.92
N HIS A 208 -0.92 -0.73 -9.75
CA HIS A 208 -1.87 -0.43 -8.69
C HIS A 208 -2.39 -1.72 -8.07
N ASP A 209 -2.33 -1.80 -6.75
CA ASP A 209 -2.90 -2.90 -5.98
C ASP A 209 -4.44 -2.85 -6.03
N PRO A 210 -5.09 -3.81 -6.68
CA PRO A 210 -6.54 -3.78 -6.85
C PRO A 210 -7.32 -3.97 -5.55
N LEU A 211 -6.68 -4.46 -4.46
CA LEU A 211 -7.30 -4.61 -3.14
C LEU A 211 -7.32 -3.30 -2.34
N LYS A 212 -6.63 -2.27 -2.82
CA LYS A 212 -6.68 -0.90 -2.32
C LYS A 212 -7.57 -0.07 -3.24
N ILE A 213 -8.83 0.07 -2.87
CA ILE A 213 -9.84 0.70 -3.72
C ILE A 213 -9.92 2.18 -3.37
N LEU A 214 -9.36 3.03 -4.23
CA LEU A 214 -9.50 4.48 -4.14
C LEU A 214 -10.78 4.93 -4.83
N ILE A 215 -11.61 5.66 -4.11
CA ILE A 215 -12.89 6.16 -4.59
C ILE A 215 -12.88 7.69 -4.52
N ASP A 216 -13.05 8.34 -5.67
CA ASP A 216 -13.27 9.77 -5.74
C ASP A 216 -14.68 10.10 -5.22
N VAL A 217 -14.74 10.97 -4.21
CA VAL A 217 -15.95 11.46 -3.55
C VAL A 217 -16.14 12.96 -3.74
N SER A 218 -15.32 13.61 -4.57
CA SER A 218 -15.27 15.06 -4.75
C SER A 218 -16.58 15.65 -5.28
N ALA A 219 -17.35 14.87 -6.05
CA ALA A 219 -18.65 15.27 -6.58
C ALA A 219 -19.80 15.13 -5.57
N LEU A 220 -19.54 14.61 -4.36
CA LEU A 220 -20.53 14.58 -3.30
C LEU A 220 -20.64 15.94 -2.59
N ASP A 221 -21.84 16.33 -2.24
CA ASP A 221 -22.11 17.57 -1.48
C ASP A 221 -21.91 17.40 0.04
N TYR A 222 -21.25 16.32 0.47
CA TYR A 222 -21.04 15.99 1.87
C TYR A 222 -19.58 16.24 2.30
N SER A 223 -19.37 16.51 3.58
CA SER A 223 -18.03 16.53 4.15
C SER A 223 -17.53 15.11 4.37
N ASN A 224 -16.20 14.92 4.34
CA ASN A 224 -15.61 13.61 4.65
C ASN A 224 -16.00 13.11 6.05
N GLN A 225 -16.17 14.02 7.02
CA GLN A 225 -16.62 13.65 8.36
C GLN A 225 -18.04 13.08 8.36
N GLU A 226 -18.92 13.60 7.52
CA GLU A 226 -20.29 13.08 7.40
C GLU A 226 -20.34 11.77 6.63
N ILE A 227 -19.52 11.63 5.58
CA ILE A 227 -19.35 10.36 4.87
C ILE A 227 -18.79 9.30 5.82
N HIS A 228 -17.76 9.64 6.62
CA HIS A 228 -17.19 8.74 7.61
C HIS A 228 -18.22 8.31 8.65
N ARG A 229 -18.95 9.25 9.23
CA ARG A 229 -19.99 8.95 10.22
C ARG A 229 -21.07 8.03 9.64
N PHE A 230 -21.52 8.30 8.43
CA PHE A 230 -22.49 7.44 7.76
C PHE A 230 -21.95 6.02 7.57
N LEU A 231 -20.75 5.87 7.04
CA LEU A 231 -20.16 4.57 6.78
C LEU A 231 -19.87 3.80 8.08
N MET A 232 -19.34 4.49 9.10
CA MET A 232 -18.97 3.87 10.37
C MET A 232 -20.19 3.60 11.26
N ASP A 233 -20.99 4.64 11.55
CA ASP A 233 -22.03 4.56 12.59
C ASP A 233 -23.34 3.93 12.07
N GLU A 234 -23.73 4.21 10.80
CA GLU A 234 -24.97 3.67 10.26
C GLU A 234 -24.80 2.35 9.52
N VAL A 235 -23.66 2.17 8.83
CA VAL A 235 -23.42 1.00 7.98
C VAL A 235 -22.49 -0.04 8.65
N GLY A 236 -21.65 0.38 9.60
CA GLY A 236 -20.65 -0.44 10.25
C GLY A 236 -19.50 -0.82 9.31
N LEU A 237 -19.06 0.15 8.49
CA LEU A 237 -17.91 0.03 7.59
C LEU A 237 -16.86 1.05 7.98
N GLU A 238 -15.69 0.56 8.40
CA GLU A 238 -14.51 1.36 8.63
C GLU A 238 -13.76 1.59 7.31
N ILE A 239 -13.35 2.83 7.08
CA ILE A 239 -12.61 3.26 5.90
C ILE A 239 -11.18 3.54 6.32
N GLU A 240 -10.22 3.02 5.57
CA GLU A 240 -8.80 3.07 5.90
C GLU A 240 -8.23 4.50 5.90
N LYS A 241 -8.62 5.31 4.92
CA LYS A 241 -8.10 6.68 4.79
C LYS A 241 -9.13 7.58 4.12
N PHE A 242 -9.14 8.84 4.55
CA PHE A 242 -9.84 9.94 3.90
C PHE A 242 -8.86 11.02 3.49
N THR A 243 -8.94 11.50 2.26
CA THR A 243 -8.36 12.77 1.85
C THR A 243 -9.49 13.79 1.67
N HIS A 244 -9.17 14.97 1.15
CA HIS A 244 -10.23 15.97 0.86
C HIS A 244 -11.15 15.57 -0.29
N SER A 245 -10.75 14.67 -1.17
CA SER A 245 -11.49 14.25 -2.37
C SER A 245 -11.60 12.73 -2.54
N THR A 246 -10.85 11.93 -1.79
CA THR A 246 -10.90 10.47 -1.92
C THR A 246 -11.14 9.75 -0.60
N ILE A 247 -11.68 8.55 -0.71
CA ILE A 247 -11.66 7.54 0.36
C ILE A 247 -10.91 6.31 -0.11
N LEU A 248 -10.13 5.71 0.77
CA LEU A 248 -9.43 4.45 0.54
C LEU A 248 -10.12 3.32 1.29
N VAL A 249 -10.58 2.33 0.55
CA VAL A 249 -11.08 1.05 1.09
C VAL A 249 -10.00 0.00 0.94
N LEU A 250 -9.61 -0.63 2.04
CA LEU A 250 -8.65 -1.72 2.07
C LEU A 250 -9.37 -3.06 2.20
N LEU A 251 -9.12 -3.96 1.25
CA LEU A 251 -9.54 -5.35 1.35
C LEU A 251 -8.37 -6.22 1.77
N THR A 252 -8.57 -6.98 2.84
CA THR A 252 -7.58 -7.94 3.37
C THR A 252 -8.03 -9.37 3.07
N LEU A 253 -7.20 -10.37 3.38
CA LEU A 253 -7.57 -11.78 3.20
C LEU A 253 -8.86 -12.18 3.95
N GLY A 254 -9.24 -11.44 4.99
CA GLY A 254 -10.53 -11.60 5.69
C GLY A 254 -11.72 -10.93 4.99
N GLY A 255 -11.54 -10.43 3.78
CA GLY A 255 -12.60 -9.77 2.99
C GLY A 255 -13.68 -10.76 2.56
N MET A 256 -14.90 -10.64 3.12
CA MET A 256 -16.04 -11.46 2.72
C MET A 256 -16.88 -10.76 1.66
N ARG A 257 -17.45 -11.53 0.72
CA ARG A 257 -18.39 -11.01 -0.29
C ARG A 257 -19.53 -10.17 0.32
N SER A 258 -20.04 -10.58 1.49
CA SER A 258 -21.08 -9.82 2.19
C SER A 258 -20.65 -8.41 2.60
N LYS A 259 -19.39 -8.21 2.95
CA LYS A 259 -18.84 -6.88 3.28
C LYS A 259 -18.74 -6.01 2.02
N ILE A 260 -18.36 -6.61 0.88
CA ILE A 260 -18.28 -5.91 -0.42
C ILE A 260 -19.68 -5.50 -0.90
N VAL A 261 -20.68 -6.37 -0.75
CA VAL A 261 -22.09 -6.04 -1.05
C VAL A 261 -22.60 -4.92 -0.14
N ARG A 262 -22.25 -4.95 1.15
CA ARG A 262 -22.58 -3.87 2.11
C ARG A 262 -21.93 -2.55 1.68
N LEU A 263 -20.66 -2.57 1.29
CA LEU A 263 -19.95 -1.41 0.77
C LEU A 263 -20.64 -0.85 -0.47
N TYR A 264 -20.94 -1.69 -1.46
CA TYR A 264 -21.66 -1.28 -2.67
C TYR A 264 -22.99 -0.59 -2.34
N ASN A 265 -23.81 -1.18 -1.47
CA ASN A 265 -25.12 -0.61 -1.09
C ASN A 265 -24.98 0.74 -0.38
N ALA A 266 -23.95 0.89 0.48
CA ALA A 266 -23.67 2.16 1.14
C ALA A 266 -23.24 3.24 0.16
N LEU A 267 -22.31 2.91 -0.74
CA LEU A 267 -21.83 3.83 -1.78
C LEU A 267 -22.96 4.20 -2.75
N LYS A 268 -23.84 3.26 -3.10
CA LYS A 268 -25.02 3.54 -3.92
C LYS A 268 -25.96 4.55 -3.25
N ARG A 269 -26.22 4.40 -1.95
CA ARG A 269 -27.02 5.40 -1.20
C ARG A 269 -26.40 6.79 -1.22
N LEU A 270 -25.06 6.89 -1.11
CA LEU A 270 -24.33 8.17 -1.23
C LEU A 270 -24.44 8.74 -2.64
N ASP A 271 -24.26 7.92 -3.66
CA ASP A 271 -24.35 8.34 -5.07
C ASP A 271 -25.76 8.82 -5.44
N ASP A 272 -26.80 8.11 -4.99
CA ASP A 272 -28.20 8.47 -5.21
C ASP A 272 -28.66 9.69 -4.36
N GLY A 273 -27.85 10.14 -3.39
CA GLY A 273 -28.24 11.19 -2.42
C GLY A 273 -29.32 10.73 -1.42
N ALA A 274 -29.50 9.42 -1.28
CA ALA A 274 -30.49 8.80 -0.39
C ALA A 274 -29.98 8.63 1.05
N VAL A 275 -29.29 9.65 1.56
CA VAL A 275 -28.73 9.71 2.91
C VAL A 275 -29.10 11.04 3.56
N ASN A 276 -29.46 11.01 4.85
CA ASN A 276 -29.84 12.21 5.60
C ASN A 276 -28.61 12.84 6.26
N LEU A 277 -27.70 13.38 5.44
CA LEU A 277 -26.48 14.03 5.88
C LEU A 277 -26.57 15.55 5.69
N ARG A 278 -25.85 16.30 6.53
CA ARG A 278 -25.75 17.76 6.35
C ARG A 278 -24.94 18.05 5.09
N LYS A 279 -25.54 18.79 4.16
CA LYS A 279 -24.84 19.25 2.95
C LYS A 279 -23.75 20.26 3.31
N ARG A 280 -22.62 20.16 2.63
CA ARG A 280 -21.50 21.09 2.78
C ARG A 280 -21.92 22.49 2.33
N LYS A 281 -21.84 23.48 3.23
CA LYS A 281 -22.25 24.86 2.93
C LYS A 281 -21.31 25.59 1.96
N ASN A 282 -20.01 25.23 1.90
CA ASN A 282 -19.02 25.77 0.97
C ASN A 282 -17.96 24.72 0.67
N LYS A 283 -17.54 24.58 -0.59
CA LYS A 283 -16.30 23.85 -0.94
C LYS A 283 -15.13 24.63 -0.32
N ARG A 284 -14.43 24.05 0.65
CA ARG A 284 -13.16 24.65 1.09
C ARG A 284 -12.19 24.68 -0.10
N PRO A 285 -11.57 25.82 -0.40
CA PRO A 285 -10.46 25.82 -1.34
C PRO A 285 -9.37 24.85 -0.83
N LEU A 286 -8.67 24.21 -1.75
CA LEU A 286 -7.49 23.44 -1.43
C LEU A 286 -6.53 24.31 -0.59
N PRO A 287 -5.88 23.78 0.46
CA PRO A 287 -4.81 24.52 1.13
C PRO A 287 -3.78 24.93 0.08
N ALA A 288 -3.54 26.24 -0.02
CA ALA A 288 -2.60 26.79 -1.00
C ALA A 288 -1.14 26.40 -0.73
N ASP A 289 -0.85 25.99 0.52
CA ASP A 289 0.48 25.64 0.97
C ASP A 289 0.43 24.32 1.74
N ILE A 290 0.78 23.22 1.06
CA ILE A 290 1.26 22.02 1.72
C ILE A 290 2.79 22.16 1.72
N PRO A 291 3.45 22.35 2.87
CA PRO A 291 4.91 22.43 2.92
C PRO A 291 5.50 21.11 2.40
N PRO A 292 6.64 21.16 1.72
CA PRO A 292 7.36 20.01 1.18
C PRO A 292 7.75 18.98 2.26
#